data_c806a8e5503cc3478b9e950cbdf2de44
#
_entry.id   c806a8e5503cc3478b9e950cbdf2de44
#
_cell.length_a   1.000
_cell.length_b   1.000
_cell.length_c   1.000
_cell.angle_alpha   90.00
_cell.angle_beta   90.00
_cell.angle_gamma   90.00
#
_symmetry.space_group_name_H-M   'P 1'
#
loop_
_entity.id
_entity.type
_entity.pdbx_description
1 polymer ?
#
loop_
_entity_poly.entity_id
_entity_poly.type
_entity_poly.pdbx_seq_one_letter_code
_entity_poly.pdbx_strand_id
1 'polypeptide(L)'
;MAIRWWIGAGLLLIILAACQPQVLEVEVTRLVENTPASQTVGTAVPTPAPIQIEVTRLVTTEVVQEIPIEVTKSPLGTEQRPVQLLFSPASSTAVIMTRGQVLADALAEATGLEFVVGVADSEEALIELMCAAPADTIGVLSPLGIVQANTQCGVQPGNIAVHPDGLSWQAGMIVARRDSGILTLADLAGKRGAVPNADSLPNAKAVETMLQNAGVQIAEMIEVPGDNSAMLAVFDGEVDFAVGTYTPPILPYEERLWQYGVDAAEIWRQLGIAPERSPIGYVLVIAEPEFGGYRLRDARAGIFDIQPEIYNQTRIVALTPQIPNETAAFGRDFPLALARQVIAELQTFATSEACATSVCASDFYDWRGLEPASNDQYTPIRDMITAGVFAEE
;
A
#
# COMPACT_ATOMS: atom_id res chain seq x y z
N MET A 1 -11.71 -71.19 -4.47
CA MET A 1 -11.01 -71.49 -3.20
C MET A 1 -11.06 -70.20 -2.39
N ALA A 2 -12.09 -69.99 -1.59
CA ALA A 2 -12.21 -70.38 -0.17
C ALA A 2 -11.38 -69.42 0.73
N ILE A 3 -12.07 -68.41 1.29
CA ILE A 3 -12.45 -68.28 2.73
C ILE A 3 -11.28 -67.72 3.58
N ARG A 4 -11.44 -66.54 4.25
CA ARG A 4 -12.00 -66.47 5.62
C ARG A 4 -12.15 -65.03 6.12
N TRP A 5 -13.32 -64.68 6.55
CA TRP A 5 -13.72 -63.58 7.42
C TRP A 5 -13.05 -63.72 8.80
N TRP A 6 -12.64 -62.56 9.35
CA TRP A 6 -12.60 -62.37 10.82
C TRP A 6 -13.12 -60.98 11.16
N ILE A 7 -14.25 -61.02 11.85
CA ILE A 7 -14.92 -59.88 12.50
C ILE A 7 -14.16 -59.61 13.81
N GLY A 8 -13.71 -58.35 13.96
CA GLY A 8 -13.20 -57.86 15.25
C GLY A 8 -14.10 -56.71 15.71
N ALA A 9 -15.09 -57.04 16.55
CA ALA A 9 -15.91 -56.07 17.27
C ALA A 9 -15.07 -55.41 18.35
N GLY A 10 -14.64 -54.18 18.15
CA GLY A 10 -14.03 -53.32 19.17
C GLY A 10 -15.11 -52.50 19.87
N LEU A 11 -15.33 -52.83 21.12
CA LEU A 11 -16.24 -52.24 22.07
C LEU A 11 -15.87 -50.77 22.29
N LEU A 12 -16.71 -49.83 21.83
CA LEU A 12 -16.58 -48.39 22.09
C LEU A 12 -17.06 -48.11 23.52
N LEU A 13 -16.14 -48.05 24.48
CA LEU A 13 -16.42 -47.61 25.85
C LEU A 13 -16.46 -46.08 25.84
N ILE A 14 -17.68 -45.51 25.79
CA ILE A 14 -17.93 -44.10 26.04
C ILE A 14 -17.79 -43.90 27.57
N ILE A 15 -16.66 -43.35 28.00
CA ILE A 15 -16.50 -42.83 29.36
C ILE A 15 -17.17 -41.45 29.36
N LEU A 16 -18.40 -41.38 29.84
CA LEU A 16 -19.05 -40.15 30.32
C LEU A 16 -18.35 -39.73 31.61
N ALA A 17 -17.35 -38.87 31.49
CA ALA A 17 -16.81 -38.16 32.65
C ALA A 17 -17.84 -37.09 33.03
N ALA A 18 -18.69 -37.42 33.99
CA ALA A 18 -19.56 -36.44 34.63
C ALA A 18 -18.65 -35.46 35.40
N CYS A 19 -18.64 -34.21 34.99
CA CYS A 19 -18.08 -33.10 35.76
C CYS A 19 -18.90 -32.95 37.04
N GLN A 20 -18.41 -33.46 38.15
CA GLN A 20 -18.92 -33.10 39.47
C GLN A 20 -18.24 -31.80 39.89
N PRO A 21 -19.02 -30.77 40.34
CA PRO A 21 -18.43 -29.55 40.89
C PRO A 21 -17.67 -29.90 42.19
N GLN A 22 -16.40 -29.51 42.25
CA GLN A 22 -15.65 -29.62 43.51
C GLN A 22 -16.08 -28.45 44.40
N VAL A 23 -16.62 -28.81 45.55
CA VAL A 23 -16.97 -27.86 46.61
C VAL A 23 -15.72 -27.67 47.48
N LEU A 24 -15.15 -26.47 47.47
CA LEU A 24 -14.08 -26.08 48.40
C LEU A 24 -14.75 -25.39 49.60
N GLU A 25 -14.70 -26.06 50.78
CA GLU A 25 -15.10 -25.45 52.05
C GLU A 25 -13.95 -24.57 52.56
N VAL A 26 -14.16 -23.26 52.61
CA VAL A 26 -13.22 -22.31 53.21
C VAL A 26 -13.81 -21.80 54.51
N GLU A 27 -13.20 -22.12 55.63
CA GLU A 27 -13.59 -21.60 56.96
C GLU A 27 -12.98 -20.21 57.14
N VAL A 28 -13.86 -19.16 57.24
CA VAL A 28 -13.43 -17.78 57.46
C VAL A 28 -13.86 -17.37 58.88
N THR A 29 -12.92 -17.32 59.79
CA THR A 29 -13.10 -16.82 61.15
C THR A 29 -12.86 -15.30 61.17
N ARG A 30 -13.89 -14.52 61.40
CA ARG A 30 -13.74 -13.08 61.59
C ARG A 30 -14.01 -12.68 63.04
N LEU A 31 -12.97 -12.16 63.70
CA LEU A 31 -13.11 -11.52 65.02
C LEU A 31 -13.78 -10.15 64.83
N VAL A 32 -14.95 -9.96 65.46
CA VAL A 32 -15.61 -8.64 65.50
C VAL A 32 -15.30 -8.05 66.87
N GLU A 33 -14.43 -7.05 66.95
CA GLU A 33 -14.26 -6.20 68.12
C GLU A 33 -15.41 -5.17 68.19
N ASN A 34 -16.24 -5.29 69.23
CA ASN A 34 -17.21 -4.27 69.56
C ASN A 34 -16.53 -3.17 70.39
N THR A 35 -16.36 -2.01 69.82
CA THR A 35 -15.92 -0.80 70.55
C THR A 35 -17.12 -0.25 71.37
N PRO A 36 -17.03 -0.15 72.69
CA PRO A 36 -18.09 0.47 73.45
C PRO A 36 -18.05 1.98 73.32
N ALA A 37 -19.23 2.58 73.09
CA ALA A 37 -19.43 4.02 73.09
C ALA A 37 -19.22 4.58 74.53
N SER A 38 -18.44 5.66 74.61
CA SER A 38 -18.24 6.45 75.84
C SER A 38 -19.54 6.84 76.49
N GLN A 39 -19.76 6.40 77.73
CA GLN A 39 -20.67 7.08 78.68
C GLN A 39 -20.02 7.32 80.02
N THR A 40 -20.20 8.52 80.51
CA THR A 40 -19.73 9.15 81.71
C THR A 40 -20.16 8.51 82.99
N VAL A 41 -19.22 8.35 83.94
CA VAL A 41 -19.28 8.44 85.42
C VAL A 41 -20.45 7.79 86.12
N GLY A 42 -20.17 6.73 86.89
CA GLY A 42 -21.02 6.31 88.02
C GLY A 42 -20.79 4.85 88.42
N THR A 43 -20.09 4.66 89.59
CA THR A 43 -20.13 3.54 90.51
C THR A 43 -19.87 2.12 90.00
N ALA A 44 -18.78 1.52 90.42
CA ALA A 44 -18.31 0.19 90.09
C ALA A 44 -19.36 -0.93 90.43
N VAL A 45 -19.81 -1.60 89.35
CA VAL A 45 -20.46 -2.90 89.42
C VAL A 45 -19.56 -3.87 88.66
N PRO A 46 -19.35 -5.09 89.14
CA PRO A 46 -18.47 -6.05 88.45
C PRO A 46 -19.06 -6.37 87.10
N THR A 47 -18.29 -6.08 86.04
CA THR A 47 -18.63 -6.36 84.66
C THR A 47 -18.64 -7.89 84.45
N PRO A 48 -19.70 -8.49 83.93
CA PRO A 48 -19.69 -9.91 83.53
C PRO A 48 -18.75 -10.06 82.32
N ALA A 49 -17.99 -11.16 82.30
CA ALA A 49 -17.10 -11.49 81.21
C ALA A 49 -17.87 -11.52 79.86
N PRO A 50 -17.26 -11.03 78.78
CA PRO A 50 -17.92 -11.06 77.49
C PRO A 50 -18.17 -12.50 77.04
N ILE A 51 -19.40 -12.79 76.70
CA ILE A 51 -19.81 -14.07 76.09
C ILE A 51 -19.32 -14.02 74.66
N GLN A 52 -18.33 -14.82 74.31
CA GLN A 52 -17.95 -15.06 72.93
C GLN A 52 -18.98 -15.99 72.28
N ILE A 53 -19.72 -15.50 71.32
CA ILE A 53 -20.59 -16.29 70.47
C ILE A 53 -19.84 -16.56 69.20
N GLU A 54 -19.38 -17.77 69.01
CA GLU A 54 -18.84 -18.24 67.73
C GLU A 54 -20.00 -18.48 66.74
N VAL A 55 -20.11 -17.64 65.71
CA VAL A 55 -21.07 -17.85 64.64
C VAL A 55 -20.34 -18.42 63.43
N THR A 56 -20.38 -19.72 63.30
CA THR A 56 -19.88 -20.39 62.10
C THR A 56 -20.94 -20.29 60.99
N ARG A 57 -20.69 -19.50 59.99
CA ARG A 57 -21.53 -19.40 58.79
C ARG A 57 -20.83 -20.13 57.65
N LEU A 58 -21.37 -21.21 57.18
CA LEU A 58 -20.99 -21.87 55.97
C LEU A 58 -21.38 -20.99 54.76
N VAL A 59 -20.42 -20.43 54.07
CA VAL A 59 -20.61 -19.74 52.79
C VAL A 59 -20.22 -20.71 51.68
N THR A 60 -21.21 -21.28 51.05
CA THR A 60 -20.98 -22.06 49.83
C THR A 60 -20.78 -21.11 48.67
N THR A 61 -19.56 -20.97 48.23
CA THR A 61 -19.23 -20.23 46.99
C THR A 61 -19.14 -21.21 45.86
N GLU A 62 -20.07 -21.21 44.93
CA GLU A 62 -19.90 -21.87 43.67
C GLU A 62 -18.76 -21.18 42.88
N VAL A 63 -17.62 -21.83 42.82
CA VAL A 63 -16.55 -21.40 41.88
C VAL A 63 -16.96 -21.88 40.49
N VAL A 64 -17.58 -21.02 39.71
CA VAL A 64 -17.75 -21.25 38.28
C VAL A 64 -16.36 -21.16 37.68
N GLN A 65 -15.74 -22.28 37.44
CA GLN A 65 -14.50 -22.35 36.66
C GLN A 65 -14.90 -22.03 35.21
N GLU A 66 -14.75 -20.77 34.78
CA GLU A 66 -14.80 -20.41 33.36
C GLU A 66 -13.68 -21.19 32.67
N ILE A 67 -14.03 -22.27 32.01
CA ILE A 67 -13.14 -22.92 31.04
C ILE A 67 -13.08 -21.97 29.87
N PRO A 68 -11.91 -21.36 29.56
CA PRO A 68 -11.80 -20.54 28.36
C PRO A 68 -12.11 -21.47 27.17
N ILE A 69 -13.26 -21.27 26.55
CA ILE A 69 -13.56 -21.88 25.27
C ILE A 69 -12.62 -21.15 24.30
N GLU A 70 -11.50 -21.78 23.94
CA GLU A 70 -10.75 -21.36 22.77
C GLU A 70 -11.69 -21.46 21.57
N VAL A 71 -12.26 -20.33 21.19
CA VAL A 71 -12.96 -20.21 19.94
C VAL A 71 -11.86 -20.27 18.87
N THR A 72 -11.56 -21.47 18.39
CA THR A 72 -10.71 -21.65 17.22
C THR A 72 -11.40 -20.95 16.04
N LYS A 73 -10.85 -19.79 15.64
CA LYS A 73 -11.30 -19.12 14.42
C LYS A 73 -11.18 -20.10 13.26
N SER A 74 -12.17 -20.13 12.38
CA SER A 74 -12.09 -20.90 11.12
C SER A 74 -10.80 -20.57 10.37
N PRO A 75 -10.18 -21.53 9.70
CA PRO A 75 -9.01 -21.25 8.87
C PRO A 75 -9.31 -20.13 7.85
N LEU A 76 -8.36 -19.25 7.61
CA LEU A 76 -8.46 -18.23 6.58
C LEU A 76 -8.57 -18.86 5.19
N GLY A 77 -9.38 -18.29 4.32
CA GLY A 77 -9.64 -18.80 2.98
C GLY A 77 -10.65 -19.94 2.93
N THR A 78 -11.47 -20.10 3.97
CA THR A 78 -12.65 -20.99 3.95
C THR A 78 -13.94 -20.18 3.75
N GLU A 79 -15.04 -20.85 3.38
CA GLU A 79 -16.36 -20.21 3.24
C GLU A 79 -16.78 -19.41 4.49
N GLN A 80 -16.42 -19.90 5.69
CA GLN A 80 -16.72 -19.22 6.96
C GLN A 80 -15.78 -18.05 7.27
N ARG A 81 -14.62 -17.97 6.59
CA ARG A 81 -13.61 -16.92 6.76
C ARG A 81 -12.87 -16.70 5.44
N PRO A 82 -13.51 -16.11 4.43
CA PRO A 82 -12.88 -15.83 3.14
C PRO A 82 -11.81 -14.74 3.26
N VAL A 83 -10.86 -14.74 2.35
CA VAL A 83 -9.92 -13.64 2.14
C VAL A 83 -10.68 -12.45 1.57
N GLN A 84 -10.56 -11.28 2.18
CA GLN A 84 -11.17 -10.05 1.71
C GLN A 84 -10.24 -9.38 0.70
N LEU A 85 -10.64 -9.32 -0.57
CA LEU A 85 -9.93 -8.62 -1.64
C LEU A 85 -10.58 -7.23 -1.83
N LEU A 86 -9.89 -6.20 -1.35
CA LEU A 86 -10.44 -4.85 -1.20
C LEU A 86 -9.86 -3.89 -2.24
N PHE A 87 -10.71 -3.06 -2.79
CA PHE A 87 -10.34 -2.05 -3.78
C PHE A 87 -10.74 -0.65 -3.33
N SER A 88 -9.88 0.34 -3.62
CA SER A 88 -10.24 1.76 -3.56
C SER A 88 -11.17 2.13 -4.72
N PRO A 89 -11.89 3.27 -4.66
CA PRO A 89 -12.86 3.67 -5.69
C PRO A 89 -12.18 4.23 -6.97
N ALA A 90 -11.29 3.44 -7.59
CA ALA A 90 -10.60 3.80 -8.83
C ALA A 90 -11.53 3.87 -10.06
N SER A 91 -12.74 3.29 -9.97
CA SER A 91 -13.77 3.30 -11.01
C SER A 91 -15.16 3.20 -10.37
N SER A 92 -16.23 3.04 -11.16
CA SER A 92 -17.55 2.80 -10.58
C SER A 92 -17.57 1.47 -9.81
N THR A 93 -18.32 1.42 -8.69
CA THR A 93 -18.45 0.21 -7.86
C THR A 93 -18.85 -1.02 -8.69
N ALA A 94 -19.73 -0.86 -9.68
CA ALA A 94 -20.15 -1.96 -10.54
C ALA A 94 -19.01 -2.51 -11.40
N VAL A 95 -18.14 -1.64 -11.94
CA VAL A 95 -16.96 -2.04 -12.70
C VAL A 95 -15.97 -2.76 -11.78
N ILE A 96 -15.67 -2.18 -10.62
CA ILE A 96 -14.73 -2.76 -9.65
C ILE A 96 -15.21 -4.15 -9.20
N MET A 97 -16.48 -4.29 -8.82
CA MET A 97 -17.06 -5.58 -8.41
C MET A 97 -16.97 -6.63 -9.53
N THR A 98 -17.35 -6.28 -10.77
CA THR A 98 -17.30 -7.21 -11.89
C THR A 98 -15.87 -7.64 -12.22
N ARG A 99 -14.94 -6.70 -12.30
CA ARG A 99 -13.54 -6.97 -12.66
C ARG A 99 -12.75 -7.59 -11.51
N GLY A 100 -13.03 -7.16 -10.28
CA GLY A 100 -12.45 -7.73 -9.06
C GLY A 100 -12.89 -9.19 -8.86
N GLN A 101 -14.14 -9.53 -9.23
CA GLN A 101 -14.62 -10.91 -9.14
C GLN A 101 -13.85 -11.85 -10.08
N VAL A 102 -13.50 -11.42 -11.30
CA VAL A 102 -12.65 -12.21 -12.21
C VAL A 102 -11.30 -12.54 -11.58
N LEU A 103 -10.69 -11.56 -10.89
CA LEU A 103 -9.45 -11.80 -10.15
C LEU A 103 -9.66 -12.76 -8.98
N ALA A 104 -10.72 -12.54 -8.18
CA ALA A 104 -11.05 -13.38 -7.04
C ALA A 104 -11.26 -14.84 -7.45
N ASP A 105 -12.01 -15.08 -8.51
CA ASP A 105 -12.28 -16.43 -9.04
C ASP A 105 -10.98 -17.11 -9.52
N ALA A 106 -10.12 -16.38 -10.22
CA ALA A 106 -8.83 -16.90 -10.69
C ALA A 106 -7.90 -17.25 -9.51
N LEU A 107 -7.85 -16.38 -8.50
CA LEU A 107 -7.08 -16.66 -7.27
C LEU A 107 -7.65 -17.84 -6.50
N ALA A 108 -8.97 -17.98 -6.42
CA ALA A 108 -9.62 -19.12 -5.76
C ALA A 108 -9.30 -20.43 -6.47
N GLU A 109 -9.35 -20.46 -7.81
CA GLU A 109 -8.99 -21.64 -8.59
C GLU A 109 -7.51 -22.05 -8.39
N ALA A 110 -6.61 -21.05 -8.38
CA ALA A 110 -5.17 -21.30 -8.28
C ALA A 110 -4.70 -21.67 -6.85
N THR A 111 -5.33 -21.09 -5.82
CA THR A 111 -4.89 -21.25 -4.42
C THR A 111 -5.72 -22.23 -3.62
N GLY A 112 -6.96 -22.51 -4.04
CA GLY A 112 -7.93 -23.26 -3.25
C GLY A 112 -8.49 -22.48 -2.05
N LEU A 113 -8.30 -21.15 -2.01
CA LEU A 113 -8.83 -20.27 -0.97
C LEU A 113 -10.12 -19.60 -1.46
N GLU A 114 -11.04 -19.34 -0.54
CA GLU A 114 -12.23 -18.52 -0.82
C GLU A 114 -11.90 -17.04 -0.71
N PHE A 115 -12.34 -16.25 -1.69
CA PHE A 115 -12.18 -14.80 -1.75
C PHE A 115 -13.53 -14.09 -1.81
N VAL A 116 -13.60 -12.91 -1.21
CA VAL A 116 -14.74 -12.00 -1.34
C VAL A 116 -14.23 -10.61 -1.75
N VAL A 117 -14.85 -10.06 -2.80
CA VAL A 117 -14.51 -8.73 -3.29
C VAL A 117 -15.26 -7.67 -2.50
N GLY A 118 -14.52 -6.64 -2.06
CA GLY A 118 -15.07 -5.45 -1.42
C GLY A 118 -14.59 -4.17 -2.09
N VAL A 119 -15.44 -3.14 -2.09
CA VAL A 119 -15.09 -1.80 -2.59
C VAL A 119 -15.30 -0.83 -1.44
N ALA A 120 -14.27 -0.09 -1.08
CA ALA A 120 -14.36 0.95 -0.08
C ALA A 120 -14.86 2.27 -0.69
N ASP A 121 -15.46 3.13 0.13
CA ASP A 121 -15.96 4.44 -0.32
C ASP A 121 -14.81 5.45 -0.57
N SER A 122 -13.66 5.24 0.07
CA SER A 122 -12.43 6.02 -0.12
C SER A 122 -11.20 5.16 0.18
N GLU A 123 -10.00 5.66 -0.10
CA GLU A 123 -8.77 4.97 0.26
C GLU A 123 -8.57 4.92 1.79
N GLU A 124 -8.97 5.95 2.51
CA GLU A 124 -8.95 5.98 3.98
C GLU A 124 -9.85 4.89 4.56
N ALA A 125 -11.06 4.74 4.02
CA ALA A 125 -11.98 3.67 4.44
C ALA A 125 -11.40 2.28 4.12
N LEU A 126 -10.71 2.12 3.00
CA LEU A 126 -10.00 0.88 2.67
C LEU A 126 -8.92 0.56 3.72
N ILE A 127 -8.11 1.55 4.10
CA ILE A 127 -7.09 1.41 5.14
C ILE A 127 -7.72 1.02 6.48
N GLU A 128 -8.83 1.66 6.88
CA GLU A 128 -9.56 1.31 8.09
C GLU A 128 -10.05 -0.15 8.08
N LEU A 129 -10.60 -0.63 6.96
CA LEU A 129 -11.01 -2.02 6.80
C LEU A 129 -9.82 -2.99 6.94
N MET A 130 -8.68 -2.69 6.33
CA MET A 130 -7.47 -3.50 6.46
C MET A 130 -6.93 -3.51 7.89
N CYS A 131 -6.99 -2.38 8.59
CA CYS A 131 -6.59 -2.28 9.99
C CYS A 131 -7.54 -3.04 10.93
N ALA A 132 -8.83 -3.06 10.62
CA ALA A 132 -9.84 -3.77 11.42
C ALA A 132 -9.77 -5.30 11.26
N ALA A 133 -9.34 -5.79 10.08
CA ALA A 133 -9.22 -7.22 9.78
C ALA A 133 -7.81 -7.59 9.27
N PRO A 134 -6.74 -7.36 10.09
CA PRO A 134 -5.35 -7.41 9.64
C PRO A 134 -4.85 -8.81 9.23
N ALA A 135 -5.59 -9.86 9.57
CA ALA A 135 -5.24 -11.24 9.19
C ALA A 135 -5.99 -11.73 7.95
N ASP A 136 -6.99 -11.00 7.46
CA ASP A 136 -7.96 -11.51 6.49
C ASP A 136 -8.00 -10.68 5.19
N THR A 137 -7.23 -9.57 5.11
CA THR A 137 -7.37 -8.58 4.05
C THR A 137 -6.18 -8.50 3.11
N ILE A 138 -6.50 -8.33 1.83
CA ILE A 138 -5.61 -7.88 0.76
C ILE A 138 -6.25 -6.63 0.17
N GLY A 139 -5.49 -5.53 0.03
CA GLY A 139 -5.98 -4.27 -0.53
C GLY A 139 -5.11 -3.78 -1.68
N VAL A 140 -5.72 -3.15 -2.68
CA VAL A 140 -5.00 -2.42 -3.73
C VAL A 140 -4.97 -0.94 -3.33
N LEU A 141 -3.78 -0.45 -2.98
CA LEU A 141 -3.55 0.87 -2.42
C LEU A 141 -2.66 1.73 -3.32
N SER A 142 -2.88 3.05 -3.28
CA SER A 142 -1.93 4.01 -3.85
C SER A 142 -0.59 4.01 -3.10
N PRO A 143 0.48 4.57 -3.67
CA PRO A 143 1.76 4.71 -2.96
C PRO A 143 1.64 5.46 -1.61
N LEU A 144 0.80 6.49 -1.54
CA LEU A 144 0.53 7.23 -0.30
C LEU A 144 -0.26 6.35 0.68
N GLY A 145 -1.30 5.66 0.20
CA GLY A 145 -2.10 4.74 0.99
C GLY A 145 -1.28 3.60 1.61
N ILE A 146 -0.28 3.07 0.90
CA ILE A 146 0.66 2.08 1.46
C ILE A 146 1.41 2.65 2.67
N VAL A 147 1.95 3.86 2.58
CA VAL A 147 2.70 4.48 3.69
C VAL A 147 1.78 4.78 4.87
N GLN A 148 0.58 5.29 4.61
CA GLN A 148 -0.44 5.54 5.63
C GLN A 148 -0.87 4.24 6.34
N ALA A 149 -1.25 3.21 5.59
CA ALA A 149 -1.67 1.92 6.13
C ALA A 149 -0.53 1.20 6.90
N ASN A 150 0.71 1.26 6.38
CA ASN A 150 1.87 0.72 7.07
C ASN A 150 2.12 1.44 8.40
N THR A 151 2.03 2.77 8.42
CA THR A 151 2.23 3.59 9.62
C THR A 151 1.11 3.36 10.64
N GLN A 152 -0.13 3.29 10.18
CA GLN A 152 -1.31 3.19 11.05
C GLN A 152 -1.46 1.81 11.69
N CYS A 153 -1.27 0.75 10.94
CA CYS A 153 -1.53 -0.62 11.42
C CYS A 153 -0.60 -1.69 10.85
N GLY A 154 0.50 -1.32 10.20
CA GLY A 154 1.55 -2.26 9.80
C GLY A 154 1.22 -3.08 8.56
N VAL A 155 0.33 -2.63 7.68
CA VAL A 155 0.07 -3.24 6.36
C VAL A 155 1.39 -3.41 5.61
N GLN A 156 1.56 -4.54 4.92
CA GLN A 156 2.78 -4.90 4.22
C GLN A 156 2.57 -4.88 2.70
N PRO A 157 3.44 -4.20 1.92
CA PRO A 157 3.37 -4.25 0.47
C PRO A 157 3.73 -5.65 -0.05
N GLY A 158 3.02 -6.11 -1.07
CA GLY A 158 3.23 -7.41 -1.73
C GLY A 158 3.75 -7.29 -3.15
N ASN A 159 2.95 -6.73 -4.05
CA ASN A 159 3.28 -6.54 -5.46
C ASN A 159 2.95 -5.13 -5.92
N ILE A 160 3.88 -4.52 -6.67
CA ILE A 160 3.67 -3.24 -7.36
C ILE A 160 3.23 -3.51 -8.79
N ALA A 161 2.24 -2.77 -9.27
CA ALA A 161 1.77 -2.84 -10.64
C ALA A 161 2.81 -2.34 -11.64
N VAL A 162 2.94 -3.05 -12.76
CA VAL A 162 3.65 -2.60 -13.95
C VAL A 162 2.64 -2.06 -14.95
N HIS A 163 2.80 -0.82 -15.38
CA HIS A 163 1.90 -0.14 -16.33
C HIS A 163 2.30 -0.38 -17.80
N PRO A 164 1.51 0.09 -18.79
CA PRO A 164 1.79 -0.12 -20.22
C PRO A 164 3.12 0.41 -20.72
N ASP A 165 3.71 1.35 -20.02
CA ASP A 165 5.04 1.88 -20.31
C ASP A 165 6.19 0.92 -19.91
N GLY A 166 5.85 -0.19 -19.23
CA GLY A 166 6.78 -1.21 -18.75
C GLY A 166 7.44 -0.86 -17.42
N LEU A 167 6.89 0.11 -16.66
CA LEU A 167 7.47 0.57 -15.41
C LEU A 167 6.56 0.21 -14.22
N SER A 168 7.18 -0.17 -13.11
CA SER A 168 6.52 -0.33 -11.80
C SER A 168 6.56 0.95 -10.95
N TRP A 169 6.99 2.07 -11.55
CA TRP A 169 7.17 3.36 -10.89
C TRP A 169 6.91 4.52 -11.86
N GLN A 170 6.66 5.68 -11.28
CA GLN A 170 6.51 6.96 -11.97
C GLN A 170 7.58 7.93 -11.47
N ALA A 171 7.99 8.88 -12.32
CA ALA A 171 8.84 10.00 -11.93
C ALA A 171 8.47 11.24 -12.73
N GLY A 172 8.76 12.40 -12.14
CA GLY A 172 8.73 13.68 -12.81
C GLY A 172 10.11 14.09 -13.31
N MET A 173 10.13 15.05 -14.20
CA MET A 173 11.34 15.76 -14.63
C MET A 173 11.14 17.26 -14.54
N ILE A 174 12.16 17.98 -14.10
CA ILE A 174 12.23 19.42 -14.17
C ILE A 174 12.93 19.81 -15.48
N VAL A 175 12.26 20.55 -16.32
CA VAL A 175 12.74 20.95 -17.65
C VAL A 175 12.91 22.47 -17.70
N ALA A 176 14.03 22.94 -18.25
CA ALA A 176 14.28 24.36 -18.50
C ALA A 176 14.85 24.57 -19.90
N ARG A 177 14.74 25.79 -20.41
CA ARG A 177 15.40 26.14 -21.67
C ARG A 177 16.92 26.09 -21.52
N ARG A 178 17.63 25.70 -22.58
CA ARG A 178 19.11 25.63 -22.54
C ARG A 178 19.79 26.97 -22.42
N ASP A 179 19.16 28.02 -22.92
CA ASP A 179 19.63 29.39 -22.89
C ASP A 179 19.24 30.16 -21.62
N SER A 180 18.45 29.56 -20.71
CA SER A 180 17.98 30.21 -19.48
C SER A 180 19.04 30.35 -18.39
N GLY A 181 20.16 29.61 -18.50
CA GLY A 181 21.17 29.55 -17.43
C GLY A 181 20.81 28.62 -16.26
N ILE A 182 19.63 27.97 -16.28
CA ILE A 182 19.20 27.01 -15.25
C ILE A 182 19.85 25.66 -15.51
N LEU A 183 20.73 25.23 -14.60
CA LEU A 183 21.52 24.00 -14.71
C LEU A 183 21.28 23.04 -13.56
N THR A 184 20.90 23.56 -12.39
CA THR A 184 20.74 22.84 -11.14
C THR A 184 19.47 23.27 -10.42
N LEU A 185 19.05 22.53 -9.39
CA LEU A 185 17.92 22.92 -8.54
C LEU A 185 18.11 24.30 -7.90
N ALA A 186 19.35 24.66 -7.52
CA ALA A 186 19.64 25.95 -6.91
C ALA A 186 19.33 27.13 -7.84
N ASP A 187 19.42 26.94 -9.15
CA ASP A 187 19.14 28.00 -10.16
C ASP A 187 17.63 28.29 -10.32
N LEU A 188 16.78 27.47 -9.68
CA LEU A 188 15.32 27.68 -9.66
C LEU A 188 14.89 28.72 -8.64
N ALA A 189 15.81 29.22 -7.79
CA ALA A 189 15.50 30.24 -6.79
C ALA A 189 14.92 31.51 -7.46
N GLY A 190 13.71 31.93 -7.00
CA GLY A 190 13.00 33.07 -7.53
C GLY A 190 12.43 32.87 -8.96
N LYS A 191 12.44 31.68 -9.50
CA LYS A 191 11.93 31.33 -10.84
C LYS A 191 10.46 30.94 -10.80
N ARG A 192 9.77 31.12 -11.96
CA ARG A 192 8.38 30.70 -12.16
C ARG A 192 8.36 29.34 -12.84
N GLY A 193 7.55 28.42 -12.31
CA GLY A 193 7.38 27.07 -12.85
C GLY A 193 5.97 26.78 -13.33
N ALA A 194 5.83 25.77 -14.17
CA ALA A 194 4.54 25.18 -14.54
C ALA A 194 4.50 23.69 -14.19
N VAL A 195 3.34 23.21 -13.73
CA VAL A 195 3.09 21.81 -13.36
C VAL A 195 1.75 21.34 -13.93
N PRO A 196 1.66 20.10 -14.45
CA PRO A 196 0.43 19.61 -15.08
C PRO A 196 -0.70 19.29 -14.09
N ASN A 197 -0.38 19.05 -12.82
CA ASN A 197 -1.31 18.73 -11.74
C ASN A 197 -0.61 18.98 -10.40
N ALA A 198 -1.15 19.90 -9.60
CA ALA A 198 -0.59 20.29 -8.30
C ALA A 198 -0.65 19.17 -7.24
N ASP A 199 -1.53 18.17 -7.40
CA ASP A 199 -1.66 17.03 -6.47
C ASP A 199 -0.86 15.80 -6.91
N SER A 200 -0.22 15.85 -8.06
CA SER A 200 0.58 14.71 -8.58
C SER A 200 1.76 14.38 -7.68
N LEU A 201 1.82 13.16 -7.17
CA LEU A 201 2.93 12.69 -6.34
C LEU A 201 4.28 12.76 -7.08
N PRO A 202 4.44 12.17 -8.29
CA PRO A 202 5.73 12.16 -8.99
C PRO A 202 6.14 13.54 -9.53
N ASN A 203 5.19 14.41 -9.83
CA ASN A 203 5.48 15.71 -10.42
C ASN A 203 5.51 16.80 -9.33
N ALA A 204 4.35 17.23 -8.81
CA ALA A 204 4.27 18.40 -7.93
C ALA A 204 4.87 18.12 -6.55
N LYS A 205 4.37 17.11 -5.82
CA LYS A 205 4.75 16.85 -4.42
C LYS A 205 6.21 16.42 -4.29
N ALA A 206 6.72 15.64 -5.25
CA ALA A 206 8.13 15.25 -5.27
C ALA A 206 9.05 16.46 -5.54
N VAL A 207 8.69 17.33 -6.50
CA VAL A 207 9.46 18.55 -6.79
C VAL A 207 9.44 19.52 -5.60
N GLU A 208 8.29 19.71 -4.97
CA GLU A 208 8.15 20.54 -3.78
C GLU A 208 9.09 20.03 -2.67
N THR A 209 9.07 18.72 -2.38
CA THR A 209 9.96 18.08 -1.40
C THR A 209 11.44 18.29 -1.77
N MET A 210 11.80 18.13 -3.05
CA MET A 210 13.18 18.35 -3.50
C MET A 210 13.63 19.80 -3.31
N LEU A 211 12.77 20.78 -3.61
CA LEU A 211 13.05 22.20 -3.44
C LEU A 211 13.18 22.58 -1.97
N GLN A 212 12.29 22.08 -1.09
CA GLN A 212 12.37 22.28 0.36
C GLN A 212 13.67 21.72 0.93
N ASN A 213 14.03 20.47 0.57
CA ASN A 213 15.25 19.82 1.04
C ASN A 213 16.50 20.54 0.53
N ALA A 214 16.46 21.17 -0.64
CA ALA A 214 17.55 21.98 -1.18
C ALA A 214 17.56 23.42 -0.64
N GLY A 215 16.56 23.85 0.14
CA GLY A 215 16.42 25.22 0.62
C GLY A 215 16.14 26.23 -0.49
N VAL A 216 15.54 25.77 -1.59
CA VAL A 216 15.25 26.59 -2.79
C VAL A 216 13.80 27.09 -2.73
N GLN A 217 13.63 28.43 -2.77
CA GLN A 217 12.33 29.08 -2.86
C GLN A 217 12.11 29.58 -4.28
N ILE A 218 11.11 29.05 -4.96
CA ILE A 218 10.67 29.54 -6.28
C ILE A 218 9.72 30.73 -6.12
N ALA A 219 9.51 31.51 -7.17
CA ALA A 219 8.58 32.62 -7.15
C ALA A 219 7.12 32.15 -7.20
N GLU A 220 6.81 31.17 -8.05
CA GLU A 220 5.46 30.68 -8.29
C GLU A 220 5.50 29.32 -9.00
N MET A 221 4.51 28.45 -8.70
CA MET A 221 4.21 27.26 -9.49
C MET A 221 2.79 27.38 -10.04
N ILE A 222 2.66 27.37 -11.37
CA ILE A 222 1.39 27.53 -12.06
C ILE A 222 0.89 26.17 -12.51
N GLU A 223 -0.34 25.82 -12.17
CA GLU A 223 -0.98 24.63 -12.71
C GLU A 223 -1.49 24.87 -14.13
N VAL A 224 -1.20 23.92 -15.04
CA VAL A 224 -1.58 23.98 -16.46
C VAL A 224 -2.23 22.67 -16.91
N PRO A 225 -3.06 22.68 -17.98
CA PRO A 225 -3.75 21.47 -18.42
C PRO A 225 -2.81 20.42 -19.03
N GLY A 226 -2.20 19.58 -18.19
CA GLY A 226 -1.41 18.43 -18.59
C GLY A 226 0.02 18.72 -19.06
N ASP A 227 0.76 17.65 -19.30
CA ASP A 227 2.18 17.68 -19.68
C ASP A 227 2.47 18.52 -20.92
N ASN A 228 1.64 18.41 -21.95
CA ASN A 228 1.85 19.15 -23.20
C ASN A 228 1.83 20.66 -22.95
N SER A 229 0.91 21.17 -22.14
CA SER A 229 0.83 22.60 -21.81
C SER A 229 2.03 23.05 -20.98
N ALA A 230 2.50 22.23 -20.04
CA ALA A 230 3.68 22.52 -19.24
C ALA A 230 4.94 22.60 -20.12
N MET A 231 5.11 21.66 -21.06
CA MET A 231 6.25 21.65 -21.98
C MET A 231 6.20 22.83 -22.98
N LEU A 232 5.00 23.23 -23.45
CA LEU A 232 4.84 24.43 -24.31
C LEU A 232 5.18 25.71 -23.54
N ALA A 233 4.68 25.83 -22.29
CA ALA A 233 4.92 27.04 -21.49
C ALA A 233 6.42 27.30 -21.25
N VAL A 234 7.22 26.26 -20.97
CA VAL A 234 8.67 26.44 -20.83
C VAL A 234 9.36 26.65 -22.18
N PHE A 235 8.91 26.00 -23.24
CA PHE A 235 9.48 26.18 -24.58
C PHE A 235 9.30 27.60 -25.07
N ASP A 236 8.08 28.16 -24.95
CA ASP A 236 7.72 29.50 -25.37
C ASP A 236 8.26 30.60 -24.43
N GLY A 237 8.82 30.23 -23.26
CA GLY A 237 9.38 31.14 -22.28
C GLY A 237 8.32 31.86 -21.43
N GLU A 238 7.10 31.34 -21.36
CA GLU A 238 6.04 31.82 -20.46
C GLU A 238 6.36 31.58 -18.99
N VAL A 239 7.13 30.49 -18.73
CA VAL A 239 7.72 30.14 -17.44
C VAL A 239 9.22 29.86 -17.58
N ASP A 240 9.96 29.94 -16.49
CA ASP A 240 11.41 29.68 -16.47
C ASP A 240 11.72 28.18 -16.52
N PHE A 241 10.86 27.35 -15.93
CA PHE A 241 10.95 25.89 -15.92
C PHE A 241 9.57 25.25 -15.93
N ALA A 242 9.50 23.99 -16.30
CA ALA A 242 8.28 23.19 -16.19
C ALA A 242 8.58 21.84 -15.57
N VAL A 243 7.57 21.28 -14.93
CA VAL A 243 7.58 19.89 -14.48
C VAL A 243 6.73 19.07 -15.44
N GLY A 244 7.15 17.87 -15.75
CA GLY A 244 6.38 16.93 -16.57
C GLY A 244 6.74 15.49 -16.28
N THR A 245 5.95 14.57 -16.80
CA THR A 245 6.17 13.14 -16.61
C THR A 245 7.46 12.67 -17.29
N TYR A 246 8.30 11.99 -16.53
CA TYR A 246 9.49 11.35 -17.05
C TYR A 246 9.24 9.87 -17.30
N THR A 247 9.27 9.49 -18.57
CA THR A 247 9.35 8.09 -18.99
C THR A 247 10.72 7.89 -19.63
N PRO A 248 11.57 6.96 -19.12
CA PRO A 248 12.91 6.77 -19.64
C PRO A 248 12.90 6.33 -21.10
N PRO A 249 13.95 6.66 -21.87
CA PRO A 249 14.06 6.22 -23.24
C PRO A 249 14.19 4.70 -23.32
N ILE A 250 13.62 4.11 -24.36
CA ILE A 250 13.97 2.73 -24.73
C ILE A 250 15.36 2.79 -25.37
N LEU A 251 16.24 1.95 -24.88
CA LEU A 251 17.63 1.85 -25.38
C LEU A 251 17.68 1.10 -26.71
N PRO A 252 18.75 1.29 -27.53
CA PRO A 252 18.94 0.57 -28.77
C PRO A 252 18.82 -0.94 -28.58
N TYR A 253 18.08 -1.61 -29.48
CA TYR A 253 17.82 -3.07 -29.46
C TYR A 253 17.18 -3.61 -28.20
N GLU A 254 16.74 -2.75 -27.27
CA GLU A 254 16.21 -3.15 -25.97
C GLU A 254 17.15 -4.10 -25.18
N GLU A 255 18.47 -3.94 -25.39
CA GLU A 255 19.48 -4.79 -24.78
C GLU A 255 19.41 -4.82 -23.25
N ARG A 256 18.98 -3.72 -22.64
CA ARG A 256 18.69 -3.57 -21.23
C ARG A 256 17.69 -2.44 -20.98
N LEU A 257 17.11 -2.43 -19.81
CA LEU A 257 16.31 -1.29 -19.37
C LEU A 257 17.21 -0.13 -18.93
N TRP A 258 16.73 1.10 -19.13
CA TRP A 258 17.32 2.30 -18.53
C TRP A 258 17.26 2.19 -16.99
N GLN A 259 18.35 2.58 -16.31
CA GLN A 259 18.47 2.42 -14.87
C GLN A 259 18.51 3.79 -14.19
N TYR A 260 17.54 4.03 -13.28
CA TYR A 260 17.45 5.24 -12.48
C TYR A 260 18.72 5.42 -11.61
N GLY A 261 19.24 6.65 -11.58
CA GLY A 261 20.45 6.99 -10.81
C GLY A 261 21.78 6.45 -11.40
N VAL A 262 21.72 5.66 -12.45
CA VAL A 262 22.90 5.12 -13.17
C VAL A 262 23.02 5.75 -14.55
N ASP A 263 21.95 5.69 -15.32
CA ASP A 263 21.93 6.26 -16.67
C ASP A 263 21.54 7.74 -16.64
N ALA A 264 22.16 8.56 -17.50
CA ALA A 264 21.73 9.94 -17.66
C ALA A 264 20.29 10.00 -18.19
N ALA A 265 19.49 10.95 -17.69
CA ALA A 265 18.10 11.13 -18.14
C ALA A 265 18.00 11.32 -19.67
N GLU A 266 18.98 12.02 -20.24
CA GLU A 266 19.09 12.27 -21.69
C GLU A 266 20.31 11.51 -22.28
N ILE A 267 20.48 10.20 -21.95
CA ILE A 267 21.60 9.35 -22.39
C ILE A 267 21.82 9.38 -23.92
N TRP A 268 20.78 9.51 -24.69
CA TRP A 268 20.79 9.58 -26.15
C TRP A 268 21.56 10.80 -26.71
N ARG A 269 21.73 11.87 -25.92
CA ARG A 269 22.44 13.07 -26.36
C ARG A 269 23.94 12.84 -26.65
N GLN A 270 24.51 11.79 -26.05
CA GLN A 270 25.91 11.45 -26.33
C GLN A 270 26.18 11.17 -27.81
N LEU A 271 25.14 10.83 -28.60
CA LEU A 271 25.26 10.62 -30.03
C LEU A 271 25.43 11.92 -30.82
N GLY A 272 25.05 13.08 -30.25
CA GLY A 272 25.10 14.38 -30.96
C GLY A 272 24.13 14.50 -32.15
N ILE A 273 23.10 13.65 -32.18
CA ILE A 273 22.10 13.56 -33.24
C ILE A 273 20.78 14.11 -32.76
N ALA A 274 20.10 14.91 -33.59
CA ALA A 274 18.79 15.46 -33.29
C ALA A 274 17.72 14.37 -33.34
N PRO A 275 16.71 14.41 -32.45
CA PRO A 275 15.56 13.53 -32.54
C PRO A 275 14.76 13.75 -33.83
N GLU A 276 14.17 12.66 -34.33
CA GLU A 276 13.33 12.65 -35.52
C GLU A 276 12.01 11.93 -35.25
N ARG A 277 10.93 12.34 -35.95
CA ARG A 277 9.66 11.62 -35.92
C ARG A 277 9.71 10.43 -36.89
N SER A 278 9.49 9.24 -36.39
CA SER A 278 9.35 8.06 -37.23
C SER A 278 7.99 8.00 -37.93
N PRO A 279 7.87 7.30 -39.09
CA PRO A 279 6.59 7.12 -39.78
C PRO A 279 5.47 6.51 -38.92
N ILE A 280 5.82 5.78 -37.87
CA ILE A 280 4.87 5.14 -36.94
C ILE A 280 4.62 5.98 -35.67
N GLY A 281 5.06 7.24 -35.66
CA GLY A 281 4.72 8.21 -34.62
C GLY A 281 5.63 8.21 -33.38
N TYR A 282 6.76 7.52 -33.40
CA TYR A 282 7.74 7.60 -32.30
C TYR A 282 8.76 8.71 -32.52
N VAL A 283 9.26 9.30 -31.44
CA VAL A 283 10.42 10.20 -31.49
C VAL A 283 11.68 9.36 -31.29
N LEU A 284 12.55 9.34 -32.27
CA LEU A 284 13.74 8.47 -32.33
C LEU A 284 15.02 9.29 -32.44
N VAL A 285 16.11 8.74 -31.89
CA VAL A 285 17.49 9.19 -32.15
C VAL A 285 18.27 7.99 -32.67
N ILE A 286 18.61 8.00 -33.96
CA ILE A 286 19.25 6.88 -34.64
C ILE A 286 20.55 7.38 -35.25
N ALA A 287 21.70 6.83 -34.82
CA ALA A 287 22.99 7.14 -35.39
C ALA A 287 23.21 6.38 -36.70
N GLU A 288 23.11 5.08 -36.66
CA GLU A 288 23.24 4.16 -37.78
C GLU A 288 22.18 3.06 -37.61
N PRO A 289 21.46 2.71 -38.70
CA PRO A 289 20.35 1.74 -38.59
C PRO A 289 20.75 0.37 -38.01
N GLU A 290 21.99 -0.07 -38.26
CA GLU A 290 22.51 -1.34 -37.74
C GLU A 290 22.75 -1.34 -36.22
N PHE A 291 22.88 -0.17 -35.58
CA PHE A 291 23.05 -0.05 -34.12
C PHE A 291 21.77 0.27 -33.39
N GLY A 292 20.62 0.31 -34.10
CA GLY A 292 19.36 0.67 -33.55
C GLY A 292 19.29 2.14 -33.08
N GLY A 293 18.24 2.49 -32.35
CA GLY A 293 18.01 3.85 -31.90
C GLY A 293 17.37 3.94 -30.56
N TYR A 294 17.53 5.10 -29.92
CA TYR A 294 16.77 5.44 -28.72
C TYR A 294 15.37 5.87 -29.11
N ARG A 295 14.35 5.35 -28.40
CA ARG A 295 12.97 5.85 -28.49
C ARG A 295 12.68 6.76 -27.30
N LEU A 296 12.43 8.04 -27.56
CA LEU A 296 12.15 9.03 -26.53
C LEU A 296 10.68 9.00 -26.15
N ARG A 297 10.40 9.03 -24.86
CA ARG A 297 9.03 8.84 -24.32
C ARG A 297 8.63 9.84 -23.24
N ASP A 298 9.53 10.73 -22.81
CA ASP A 298 9.20 11.74 -21.80
C ASP A 298 8.18 12.76 -22.33
N ALA A 299 7.60 13.58 -21.45
CA ALA A 299 6.53 14.51 -21.79
C ALA A 299 6.81 15.39 -23.01
N ARG A 300 8.06 15.67 -23.33
CA ARG A 300 8.45 16.46 -24.53
C ARG A 300 8.07 15.78 -25.84
N ALA A 301 7.96 14.46 -25.85
CA ALA A 301 7.54 13.71 -27.04
C ALA A 301 6.11 14.04 -27.45
N GLY A 302 5.26 14.44 -26.50
CA GLY A 302 3.86 14.77 -26.71
C GLY A 302 3.66 16.05 -27.56
N ILE A 303 4.62 16.99 -27.54
CA ILE A 303 4.56 18.24 -28.31
C ILE A 303 5.54 18.27 -29.49
N PHE A 304 6.27 17.18 -29.75
CA PHE A 304 7.31 17.14 -30.77
C PHE A 304 6.80 17.51 -32.18
N ASP A 305 5.56 17.17 -32.53
CA ASP A 305 4.98 17.50 -33.82
C ASP A 305 4.69 19.03 -33.99
N ILE A 306 4.46 19.70 -32.87
CA ILE A 306 4.19 21.17 -32.84
C ILE A 306 5.51 21.92 -32.71
N GLN A 307 6.42 21.40 -31.86
CA GLN A 307 7.70 22.01 -31.52
C GLN A 307 8.86 20.98 -31.71
N PRO A 308 9.31 20.70 -32.93
CA PRO A 308 10.37 19.76 -33.23
C PRO A 308 11.68 20.07 -32.50
N GLU A 309 11.92 21.35 -32.18
CA GLU A 309 13.11 21.81 -31.47
C GLU A 309 13.05 21.64 -29.94
N ILE A 310 11.96 21.11 -29.39
CA ILE A 310 11.79 20.99 -27.94
C ILE A 310 12.97 20.29 -27.25
N TYR A 311 13.45 19.19 -27.79
CA TYR A 311 14.59 18.47 -27.26
C TYR A 311 15.91 19.24 -27.42
N ASN A 312 16.07 20.01 -28.50
CA ASN A 312 17.27 20.79 -28.76
C ASN A 312 17.35 22.03 -27.89
N GLN A 313 16.21 22.70 -27.66
CA GLN A 313 16.13 23.96 -26.93
C GLN A 313 15.96 23.79 -25.42
N THR A 314 15.55 22.59 -24.95
CA THR A 314 15.36 22.32 -23.53
C THR A 314 16.32 21.27 -23.01
N ARG A 315 16.46 21.21 -21.68
CA ARG A 315 17.18 20.18 -20.94
C ARG A 315 16.40 19.70 -19.73
N ILE A 316 16.63 18.48 -19.31
CA ILE A 316 16.23 18.00 -17.99
C ILE A 316 17.27 18.53 -17.00
N VAL A 317 16.79 19.29 -15.99
CA VAL A 317 17.60 19.83 -14.88
C VAL A 317 17.76 18.80 -13.79
N ALA A 318 16.65 18.12 -13.43
CA ALA A 318 16.62 17.05 -12.44
C ALA A 318 15.46 16.09 -12.71
N LEU A 319 15.59 14.87 -12.20
CA LEU A 319 14.49 13.92 -12.08
C LEU A 319 14.00 13.88 -10.63
N THR A 320 12.72 13.67 -10.44
CA THR A 320 12.18 13.34 -9.12
C THR A 320 12.51 11.90 -8.74
N PRO A 321 12.48 11.55 -7.45
CA PRO A 321 12.57 10.15 -7.03
C PRO A 321 11.51 9.28 -7.73
N GLN A 322 11.81 7.98 -7.83
CA GLN A 322 10.83 7.00 -8.31
C GLN A 322 9.73 6.82 -7.27
N ILE A 323 8.48 6.96 -7.70
CA ILE A 323 7.28 6.73 -6.91
C ILE A 323 6.67 5.41 -7.38
N PRO A 324 6.55 4.38 -6.54
CA PRO A 324 5.93 3.12 -6.94
C PRO A 324 4.52 3.33 -7.50
N ASN A 325 4.06 2.47 -8.39
CA ASN A 325 2.67 2.43 -8.81
C ASN A 325 1.79 1.83 -7.69
N GLU A 326 0.47 1.73 -7.93
CA GLU A 326 -0.44 1.09 -7.00
C GLU A 326 0.02 -0.33 -6.66
N THR A 327 -0.31 -0.76 -5.44
CA THR A 327 0.30 -1.93 -4.83
C THR A 327 -0.76 -2.82 -4.20
N ALA A 328 -0.72 -4.11 -4.53
CA ALA A 328 -1.43 -5.13 -3.78
C ALA A 328 -0.70 -5.37 -2.45
N ALA A 329 -1.38 -5.11 -1.34
CA ALA A 329 -0.82 -5.15 0.02
C ALA A 329 -1.62 -6.06 0.93
N PHE A 330 -0.97 -6.56 1.97
CA PHE A 330 -1.52 -7.53 2.91
C PHE A 330 -1.65 -6.91 4.30
N GLY A 331 -2.73 -7.24 5.00
CA GLY A 331 -2.88 -6.88 6.41
C GLY A 331 -1.70 -7.45 7.23
N ARG A 332 -1.33 -6.75 8.31
CA ARG A 332 -0.12 -7.04 9.10
C ARG A 332 -0.03 -8.50 9.57
N ASP A 333 -1.15 -9.08 9.97
CA ASP A 333 -1.23 -10.42 10.55
C ASP A 333 -1.66 -11.48 9.52
N PHE A 334 -1.67 -11.12 8.22
CA PHE A 334 -1.98 -12.06 7.15
C PHE A 334 -0.93 -13.20 7.12
N PRO A 335 -1.33 -14.48 7.06
CA PRO A 335 -0.40 -15.59 7.14
C PRO A 335 0.64 -15.57 6.02
N LEU A 336 1.92 -15.48 6.37
CA LEU A 336 3.02 -15.30 5.43
C LEU A 336 3.08 -16.37 4.31
N ALA A 337 2.75 -17.62 4.65
CA ALA A 337 2.72 -18.71 3.66
C ALA A 337 1.65 -18.48 2.60
N LEU A 338 0.45 -18.02 3.01
CA LEU A 338 -0.64 -17.69 2.09
C LEU A 338 -0.33 -16.42 1.32
N ALA A 339 0.27 -15.40 1.95
CA ALA A 339 0.68 -14.19 1.24
C ALA A 339 1.65 -14.50 0.10
N ARG A 340 2.65 -15.35 0.32
CA ARG A 340 3.59 -15.78 -0.73
C ARG A 340 2.91 -16.54 -1.86
N GLN A 341 1.95 -17.40 -1.54
CA GLN A 341 1.17 -18.11 -2.54
C GLN A 341 0.34 -17.13 -3.37
N VAL A 342 -0.42 -16.24 -2.74
CA VAL A 342 -1.23 -15.23 -3.43
C VAL A 342 -0.36 -14.28 -4.27
N ILE A 343 0.81 -13.84 -3.77
CA ILE A 343 1.76 -13.02 -4.52
C ILE A 343 2.17 -13.69 -5.84
N ALA A 344 2.52 -14.98 -5.80
CA ALA A 344 2.93 -15.72 -6.98
C ALA A 344 1.77 -15.88 -7.99
N GLU A 345 0.55 -16.13 -7.50
CA GLU A 345 -0.62 -16.28 -8.36
C GLU A 345 -1.09 -14.94 -8.94
N LEU A 346 -0.98 -13.84 -8.19
CA LEU A 346 -1.21 -12.48 -8.71
C LEU A 346 -0.26 -12.16 -9.88
N GLN A 347 1.03 -12.50 -9.75
CA GLN A 347 2.02 -12.30 -10.82
C GLN A 347 1.68 -13.14 -12.06
N THR A 348 1.27 -14.39 -11.86
CA THR A 348 0.84 -15.28 -12.95
C THR A 348 -0.43 -14.74 -13.62
N PHE A 349 -1.42 -14.32 -12.83
CA PHE A 349 -2.67 -13.76 -13.34
C PHE A 349 -2.44 -12.49 -14.15
N ALA A 350 -1.58 -11.58 -13.69
CA ALA A 350 -1.29 -10.31 -14.37
C ALA A 350 -0.71 -10.46 -15.78
N THR A 351 -0.22 -11.65 -16.13
CA THR A 351 0.29 -11.99 -17.47
C THR A 351 -0.64 -12.90 -18.27
N SER A 352 -1.79 -13.27 -17.70
CA SER A 352 -2.77 -14.15 -18.33
C SER A 352 -3.74 -13.40 -19.24
N GLU A 353 -4.40 -14.12 -20.17
CA GLU A 353 -5.46 -13.56 -21.01
C GLU A 353 -6.67 -13.10 -20.18
N ALA A 354 -6.99 -13.80 -19.10
CA ALA A 354 -8.10 -13.45 -18.21
C ALA A 354 -7.93 -12.07 -17.56
N CYS A 355 -6.71 -11.62 -17.34
CA CYS A 355 -6.40 -10.32 -16.77
C CYS A 355 -6.98 -9.16 -17.60
N ALA A 356 -7.09 -9.31 -18.94
CA ALA A 356 -7.62 -8.27 -19.83
C ALA A 356 -9.08 -7.88 -19.50
N THR A 357 -9.83 -8.78 -18.84
CA THR A 357 -11.20 -8.50 -18.38
C THR A 357 -11.27 -8.15 -16.89
N SER A 358 -10.12 -7.96 -16.24
CA SER A 358 -9.97 -7.68 -14.82
C SER A 358 -9.04 -6.46 -14.62
N VAL A 359 -8.05 -6.56 -13.75
CA VAL A 359 -7.11 -5.48 -13.39
C VAL A 359 -6.21 -5.00 -14.54
N CYS A 360 -6.07 -5.77 -15.61
CA CYS A 360 -5.36 -5.37 -16.83
C CYS A 360 -6.22 -4.60 -17.83
N ALA A 361 -7.51 -4.40 -17.55
CA ALA A 361 -8.38 -3.62 -18.43
C ALA A 361 -8.02 -2.14 -18.38
N SER A 362 -7.96 -1.47 -19.54
CA SER A 362 -7.55 -0.08 -19.68
C SER A 362 -8.49 0.95 -19.03
N ASP A 363 -9.70 0.54 -18.69
CA ASP A 363 -10.69 1.35 -17.96
C ASP A 363 -10.75 1.01 -16.46
N PHE A 364 -9.76 0.25 -15.95
CA PHE A 364 -9.65 -0.08 -14.53
C PHE A 364 -8.24 0.25 -14.03
N TYR A 365 -7.34 -0.72 -13.86
CA TYR A 365 -5.96 -0.45 -13.39
C TYR A 365 -4.91 -0.50 -14.52
N ASP A 366 -5.26 -1.08 -15.67
CA ASP A 366 -4.37 -1.21 -16.85
C ASP A 366 -3.02 -1.89 -16.57
N TRP A 367 -2.99 -2.87 -15.67
CA TRP A 367 -1.75 -3.59 -15.36
C TRP A 367 -1.24 -4.38 -16.57
N ARG A 368 0.08 -4.49 -16.68
CA ARG A 368 0.78 -5.31 -17.67
C ARG A 368 1.70 -6.35 -17.01
N GLY A 369 1.76 -6.36 -15.69
CA GLY A 369 2.55 -7.23 -14.87
C GLY A 369 2.57 -6.77 -13.43
N LEU A 370 3.27 -7.53 -12.59
CA LEU A 370 3.47 -7.21 -11.18
C LEU A 370 4.91 -7.52 -10.79
N GLU A 371 5.54 -6.62 -10.03
CA GLU A 371 6.86 -6.78 -9.44
C GLU A 371 6.77 -6.90 -7.92
N PRO A 372 7.72 -7.62 -7.28
CA PRO A 372 7.76 -7.68 -5.82
C PRO A 372 7.94 -6.29 -5.21
N ALA A 373 7.18 -6.00 -4.15
CA ALA A 373 7.27 -4.77 -3.39
C ALA A 373 8.14 -4.92 -2.14
N SER A 374 8.79 -3.82 -1.75
CA SER A 374 9.48 -3.69 -0.46
C SER A 374 9.18 -2.34 0.17
N ASN A 375 9.24 -2.25 1.50
CA ASN A 375 8.99 -1.00 2.22
C ASN A 375 9.95 0.14 1.83
N ASP A 376 11.18 -0.17 1.42
CA ASP A 376 12.19 0.83 1.08
C ASP A 376 11.83 1.64 -0.18
N GLN A 377 11.06 1.04 -1.10
CA GLN A 377 10.62 1.71 -2.32
C GLN A 377 9.67 2.89 -2.04
N TYR A 378 9.04 2.93 -0.87
CA TYR A 378 8.13 4.02 -0.44
C TYR A 378 8.83 5.11 0.37
N THR A 379 10.16 5.08 0.49
CA THR A 379 10.93 6.13 1.19
C THR A 379 10.62 7.53 0.63
N PRO A 380 10.53 7.75 -0.71
CA PRO A 380 10.20 9.08 -1.22
C PRO A 380 8.86 9.63 -0.72
N ILE A 381 7.87 8.76 -0.53
CA ILE A 381 6.55 9.17 0.03
C ILE A 381 6.67 9.56 1.50
N ARG A 382 7.48 8.82 2.29
CA ARG A 382 7.75 9.19 3.70
C ARG A 382 8.47 10.52 3.81
N ASP A 383 9.38 10.80 2.88
CA ASP A 383 10.09 12.08 2.81
C ASP A 383 9.12 13.22 2.50
N MET A 384 8.17 13.03 1.58
CA MET A 384 7.11 14.00 1.26
C MET A 384 6.22 14.28 2.48
N ILE A 385 5.81 13.23 3.21
CA ILE A 385 5.01 13.37 4.45
C ILE A 385 5.82 14.16 5.50
N THR A 386 7.10 13.83 5.65
CA THR A 386 7.99 14.51 6.61
C THR A 386 8.23 15.99 6.25
N ALA A 387 8.30 16.28 4.95
CA ALA A 387 8.40 17.66 4.43
C ALA A 387 7.08 18.45 4.57
N GLY A 388 5.96 17.80 4.88
CA GLY A 388 4.67 18.45 5.10
C GLY A 388 3.95 18.87 3.82
N VAL A 389 4.33 18.34 2.63
CA VAL A 389 3.76 18.73 1.34
C VAL A 389 2.30 18.27 1.12
N PHE A 390 1.73 17.55 2.07
CA PHE A 390 0.30 17.16 2.11
C PHE A 390 -0.52 17.97 3.12
N ALA A 391 0.11 18.88 3.88
CA ALA A 391 -0.63 19.75 4.77
C ALA A 391 -1.44 20.76 3.94
N GLU A 392 -2.75 20.85 4.18
CA GLU A 392 -3.56 21.96 3.68
C GLU A 392 -3.09 23.26 4.36
N GLU A 393 -2.84 24.31 3.56
CA GLU A 393 -2.52 25.66 4.07
C GLU A 393 -3.76 26.31 4.74
#